data_c78f09ae8c4d66cfd4419587555f5d8f
#
_entry.id   c78f09ae8c4d66cfd4419587555f5d8f
#
_cell.length_a   1.000
_cell.length_b   1.000
_cell.length_c   1.000
_cell.angle_alpha   90.00
_cell.angle_beta   90.00
_cell.angle_gamma   90.00
#
_symmetry.space_group_name_H-M   'P 1'
#
loop_
_entity.id
_entity.type
_entity.pdbx_description
1 polymer ?
#
loop_
_entity_poly.entity_id
_entity_poly.type
_entity_poly.pdbx_seq_one_letter_code
_entity_poly.pdbx_strand_id
1 'polypeptide(L)'
;MDLDYAGDLTPEESWNILKADTHSYLVDCRTTAEWAFVGVPSLETINKKVIFLEWQTFPVMEKNSKFLQEISENIPSKDSKIIFLCRSGARSRSAAEFLTSQGYKNCYNCSEGFEGKH
;
A
#
# COMPACT_ATOMS: atom_id res chain seq x y z
N MET A 1 -11.81 -14.57 14.24
CA MET A 1 -12.37 -14.02 13.00
C MET A 1 -11.27 -13.81 11.99
N ASP A 2 -11.47 -14.32 10.79
CA ASP A 2 -10.46 -14.19 9.73
C ASP A 2 -10.51 -12.80 9.11
N LEU A 3 -9.33 -12.24 8.87
CA LEU A 3 -9.23 -10.97 8.17
C LEU A 3 -9.37 -11.19 6.67
N ASP A 4 -9.94 -10.20 5.96
CA ASP A 4 -10.07 -10.24 4.51
C ASP A 4 -8.78 -9.80 3.79
N TYR A 5 -7.69 -9.71 4.51
CA TYR A 5 -6.35 -9.39 4.05
C TYR A 5 -5.33 -10.00 5.02
N ALA A 6 -4.04 -9.93 4.70
CA ALA A 6 -3.01 -10.63 5.48
C ALA A 6 -2.80 -10.08 6.90
N GLY A 7 -3.09 -8.80 7.11
CA GLY A 7 -3.02 -8.22 8.44
C GLY A 7 -2.50 -6.78 8.46
N ASP A 8 -2.47 -6.20 9.65
CA ASP A 8 -1.95 -4.86 9.88
C ASP A 8 -0.48 -4.93 10.29
N LEU A 9 0.30 -3.96 9.84
CA LEU A 9 1.70 -3.83 10.21
C LEU A 9 1.95 -2.42 10.72
N THR A 10 2.86 -2.29 11.67
CA THR A 10 3.37 -0.98 12.08
C THR A 10 4.35 -0.47 11.02
N PRO A 11 4.69 0.82 11.01
CA PRO A 11 5.74 1.32 10.11
C PRO A 11 7.06 0.58 10.27
N GLU A 12 7.44 0.25 11.50
CA GLU A 12 8.67 -0.49 11.77
C GLU A 12 8.64 -1.90 11.21
N GLU A 13 7.53 -2.62 11.41
CA GLU A 13 7.35 -3.96 10.85
C GLU A 13 7.37 -3.93 9.33
N SER A 14 6.72 -2.91 8.74
CA SER A 14 6.71 -2.72 7.28
C SER A 14 8.12 -2.50 6.74
N TRP A 15 8.89 -1.66 7.41
CA TRP A 15 10.29 -1.39 7.05
C TRP A 15 11.12 -2.67 7.06
N ASN A 16 10.97 -3.47 8.12
CA ASN A 16 11.74 -4.71 8.28
C ASN A 16 11.42 -5.72 7.16
N ILE A 17 10.16 -5.85 6.76
CA ILE A 17 9.76 -6.73 5.67
C ILE A 17 10.34 -6.22 4.35
N LEU A 18 10.21 -4.92 4.07
CA LEU A 18 10.72 -4.33 2.83
C LEU A 18 12.23 -4.45 2.71
N LYS A 19 12.93 -4.35 3.82
CA LYS A 19 14.39 -4.47 3.86
C LYS A 19 14.86 -5.91 3.65
N ALA A 20 14.13 -6.88 4.23
CA ALA A 20 14.54 -8.28 4.24
C ALA A 20 14.08 -9.08 3.02
N ASP A 21 12.96 -8.73 2.42
CA ASP A 21 12.35 -9.51 1.34
C ASP A 21 12.42 -8.77 0.01
N THR A 22 13.14 -9.34 -0.97
CA THR A 22 13.27 -8.74 -2.30
C THR A 22 11.96 -8.73 -3.08
N HIS A 23 11.01 -9.58 -2.72
CA HIS A 23 9.69 -9.67 -3.35
C HIS A 23 8.61 -8.99 -2.51
N SER A 24 8.97 -7.89 -1.84
CA SER A 24 8.04 -7.07 -1.09
C SER A 24 7.99 -5.68 -1.68
N TYR A 25 6.82 -5.05 -1.62
CA TYR A 25 6.54 -3.76 -2.24
C TYR A 25 5.74 -2.87 -1.32
N LEU A 26 6.04 -1.57 -1.37
CA LEU A 26 5.25 -0.56 -0.68
C LEU A 26 4.44 0.21 -1.72
N VAL A 27 3.12 0.18 -1.58
CA VAL A 27 2.21 0.94 -2.44
C VAL A 27 1.60 2.07 -1.62
N ASP A 28 1.92 3.31 -1.99
CA ASP A 28 1.31 4.49 -1.40
C ASP A 28 0.03 4.77 -2.17
N CYS A 29 -1.11 4.49 -1.55
CA CYS A 29 -2.41 4.61 -2.20
C CYS A 29 -3.16 5.89 -1.85
N ARG A 30 -2.43 6.92 -1.40
CA ARG A 30 -2.97 8.26 -1.20
C ARG A 30 -3.23 8.94 -2.55
N THR A 31 -3.68 10.18 -2.52
CA THR A 31 -3.94 10.95 -3.74
C THR A 31 -2.72 11.74 -4.19
N THR A 32 -2.70 12.15 -5.45
CA THR A 32 -1.68 13.02 -6.02
C THR A 32 -1.54 14.32 -5.20
N ALA A 33 -2.67 14.87 -4.74
CA ALA A 33 -2.65 16.08 -3.93
C ALA A 33 -1.89 15.86 -2.61
N GLU A 34 -2.11 14.73 -1.96
CA GLU A 34 -1.39 14.41 -0.72
C GLU A 34 0.12 14.25 -0.96
N TRP A 35 0.49 13.60 -2.04
CA TRP A 35 1.91 13.45 -2.39
C TRP A 35 2.59 14.81 -2.59
N ALA A 36 1.89 15.75 -3.24
CA ALA A 36 2.43 17.08 -3.51
C ALA A 36 2.51 17.97 -2.27
N PHE A 37 1.49 17.92 -1.39
CA PHE A 37 1.37 18.86 -0.29
C PHE A 37 1.81 18.33 1.06
N VAL A 38 1.78 17.02 1.27
CA VAL A 38 2.15 16.40 2.55
C VAL A 38 3.53 15.76 2.50
N GLY A 39 3.94 15.31 1.34
CA GLY A 39 5.22 14.63 1.16
C GLY A 39 5.04 13.15 0.86
N VAL A 40 6.15 12.46 0.62
CA VAL A 40 6.15 11.06 0.19
C VAL A 40 7.15 10.25 1.01
N PRO A 41 6.89 8.93 1.19
CA PRO A 41 7.87 8.05 1.82
C PRO A 41 9.03 7.79 0.86
N SER A 42 10.17 7.37 1.41
CA SER A 42 11.34 7.01 0.61
C SER A 42 11.91 5.67 1.07
N LEU A 43 12.28 4.84 0.11
CA LEU A 43 12.94 3.56 0.36
C LEU A 43 14.33 3.51 -0.27
N GLU A 44 14.92 4.68 -0.54
CA GLU A 44 16.22 4.76 -1.21
C GLU A 44 17.34 4.05 -0.44
N THR A 45 17.31 4.11 0.88
CA THR A 45 18.36 3.49 1.71
C THR A 45 18.38 1.96 1.62
N ILE A 46 17.31 1.36 1.13
CA ILE A 46 17.23 -0.08 0.92
C ILE A 46 17.10 -0.45 -0.56
N ASN A 47 17.43 0.50 -1.44
CA ASN A 47 17.41 0.31 -2.89
C ASN A 47 16.05 -0.14 -3.44
N LYS A 48 14.99 0.40 -2.91
CA LYS A 48 13.63 0.14 -3.38
C LYS A 48 12.94 1.43 -3.78
N LYS A 49 11.94 1.30 -4.65
CA LYS A 49 11.08 2.40 -5.06
C LYS A 49 9.69 2.21 -4.49
N VAL A 50 9.07 3.30 -4.07
CA VAL A 50 7.66 3.29 -3.66
C VAL A 50 6.81 3.31 -4.93
N ILE A 51 5.76 2.50 -4.95
CA ILE A 51 4.78 2.51 -6.04
C ILE A 51 3.68 3.48 -5.64
N PHE A 52 3.48 4.54 -6.41
CA PHE A 52 2.45 5.54 -6.14
C PHE A 52 1.23 5.24 -7.00
N LEU A 53 0.12 4.89 -6.35
CA LEU A 53 -1.06 4.40 -7.05
C LEU A 53 -2.31 4.76 -6.27
N GLU A 54 -3.05 5.75 -6.73
CA GLU A 54 -4.24 6.21 -6.03
C GLU A 54 -5.31 5.13 -5.90
N TRP A 55 -5.79 4.89 -4.67
CA TRP A 55 -6.95 4.05 -4.42
C TRP A 55 -8.23 4.79 -4.80
N GLN A 56 -8.28 6.08 -4.44
CA GLN A 56 -9.35 6.99 -4.81
C GLN A 56 -8.75 8.23 -5.44
N THR A 57 -9.41 8.78 -6.45
CA THR A 57 -8.90 9.95 -7.17
C THR A 57 -9.49 11.24 -6.61
N PHE A 58 -8.62 12.22 -6.40
CA PHE A 58 -9.00 13.57 -5.98
C PHE A 58 -9.55 14.34 -7.19
N PRO A 59 -10.54 15.26 -7.03
CA PRO A 59 -11.08 15.75 -5.75
C PRO A 59 -12.34 15.03 -5.23
N VAL A 60 -13.00 14.23 -6.06
CA VAL A 60 -14.27 13.60 -5.66
C VAL A 60 -14.09 12.30 -4.87
N MET A 61 -12.85 11.85 -4.72
CA MET A 61 -12.50 10.63 -4.00
C MET A 61 -13.22 9.41 -4.56
N GLU A 62 -13.34 9.35 -5.86
CA GLU A 62 -13.91 8.22 -6.56
C GLU A 62 -12.87 7.09 -6.66
N LYS A 63 -13.33 5.84 -6.48
CA LYS A 63 -12.48 4.68 -6.54
C LYS A 63 -11.79 4.58 -7.90
N ASN A 64 -10.48 4.34 -7.92
CA ASN A 64 -9.71 4.22 -9.14
C ASN A 64 -10.01 2.89 -9.83
N SER A 65 -10.73 2.93 -10.94
CA SER A 65 -11.14 1.73 -11.67
C SER A 65 -9.98 0.96 -12.29
N LYS A 66 -8.80 1.58 -12.40
CA LYS A 66 -7.61 0.95 -12.97
C LYS A 66 -6.66 0.39 -11.91
N PHE A 67 -7.04 0.44 -10.63
CA PHE A 67 -6.16 0.05 -9.53
C PHE A 67 -5.63 -1.38 -9.68
N LEU A 68 -6.51 -2.34 -9.92
CA LEU A 68 -6.12 -3.73 -10.09
C LEU A 68 -5.17 -3.92 -11.29
N GLN A 69 -5.49 -3.29 -12.41
CA GLN A 69 -4.66 -3.39 -13.61
C GLN A 69 -3.26 -2.84 -13.36
N GLU A 70 -3.16 -1.68 -12.75
CA GLU A 70 -1.87 -1.05 -12.46
C GLU A 70 -1.06 -1.84 -11.44
N ILE A 71 -1.71 -2.42 -10.44
CA ILE A 71 -1.04 -3.35 -9.51
C ILE A 71 -0.48 -4.54 -10.27
N SER A 72 -1.27 -5.16 -11.13
CA SER A 72 -0.84 -6.34 -11.89
C SER A 72 0.33 -6.06 -12.81
N GLU A 73 0.40 -4.85 -13.37
CA GLU A 73 1.52 -4.43 -14.21
C GLU A 73 2.81 -4.23 -13.42
N ASN A 74 2.70 -3.66 -12.23
CA ASN A 74 3.86 -3.38 -11.37
C ASN A 74 4.27 -4.59 -10.53
N ILE A 75 3.31 -5.40 -10.10
CA ILE A 75 3.53 -6.54 -9.23
C ILE A 75 2.77 -7.74 -9.80
N PRO A 76 3.34 -8.42 -10.82
CA PRO A 76 2.62 -9.51 -11.48
C PRO A 76 2.46 -10.77 -10.64
N SER A 77 3.34 -11.03 -9.68
CA SER A 77 3.24 -12.22 -8.85
C SER A 77 2.28 -12.01 -7.69
N LYS A 78 1.26 -12.86 -7.62
CA LYS A 78 0.26 -12.81 -6.54
C LYS A 78 0.78 -13.33 -5.20
N ASP A 79 1.98 -13.90 -5.19
CA ASP A 79 2.64 -14.34 -3.96
C ASP A 79 3.53 -13.27 -3.34
N SER A 80 3.75 -12.15 -4.03
CA SER A 80 4.54 -11.04 -3.51
C SER A 80 3.87 -10.43 -2.29
N LYS A 81 4.69 -9.91 -1.37
CA LYS A 81 4.18 -9.17 -0.21
C LYS A 81 3.95 -7.72 -0.61
N ILE A 82 2.75 -7.24 -0.42
CA ILE A 82 2.37 -5.87 -0.77
C ILE A 82 1.90 -5.16 0.50
N ILE A 83 2.54 -4.06 0.83
CA ILE A 83 2.18 -3.25 1.98
C ILE A 83 1.55 -1.97 1.45
N PHE A 84 0.30 -1.71 1.83
CA PHE A 84 -0.42 -0.52 1.41
C PHE A 84 -0.33 0.55 2.48
N LEU A 85 -0.03 1.77 2.05
CA LEU A 85 0.11 2.94 2.91
C LEU A 85 -0.87 4.02 2.46
N CYS A 86 -1.57 4.61 3.42
CA CYS A 86 -2.36 5.81 3.17
C CYS A 86 -2.13 6.80 4.33
N ARG A 87 -2.99 7.79 4.48
CA ARG A 87 -2.80 8.81 5.51
C ARG A 87 -2.88 8.23 6.93
N SER A 88 -3.95 7.46 7.22
CA SER A 88 -4.24 6.98 8.58
C SER A 88 -4.55 5.48 8.65
N GLY A 89 -4.51 4.77 7.54
CA GLY A 89 -4.72 3.33 7.50
C GLY A 89 -6.06 2.85 6.95
N ALA A 90 -7.05 3.73 6.79
CA ALA A 90 -8.40 3.33 6.34
C ALA A 90 -8.47 2.96 4.85
N ARG A 91 -7.93 3.82 3.99
CA ARG A 91 -7.92 3.58 2.54
C ARG A 91 -7.02 2.40 2.18
N SER A 92 -5.86 2.30 2.83
CA SER A 92 -4.91 1.22 2.59
C SER A 92 -5.48 -0.13 3.02
N ARG A 93 -6.27 -0.16 4.08
CA ARG A 93 -6.97 -1.37 4.49
C ARG A 93 -7.97 -1.81 3.41
N SER A 94 -8.75 -0.88 2.89
CA SER A 94 -9.71 -1.17 1.81
C SER A 94 -9.00 -1.69 0.55
N ALA A 95 -7.85 -1.10 0.20
CA ALA A 95 -7.05 -1.55 -0.93
C ALA A 95 -6.53 -2.97 -0.71
N ALA A 96 -6.02 -3.26 0.49
CA ALA A 96 -5.52 -4.60 0.82
C ALA A 96 -6.63 -5.65 0.76
N GLU A 97 -7.81 -5.32 1.28
CA GLU A 97 -8.96 -6.21 1.23
C GLU A 97 -9.40 -6.49 -0.22
N PHE A 98 -9.43 -5.44 -1.04
CA PHE A 98 -9.80 -5.58 -2.45
C PHE A 98 -8.82 -6.50 -3.19
N LEU A 99 -7.53 -6.27 -3.05
CA LEU A 99 -6.51 -7.08 -3.73
C LEU A 99 -6.51 -8.53 -3.26
N THR A 100 -6.78 -8.74 -1.97
CA THR A 100 -6.92 -10.09 -1.43
C THR A 100 -8.07 -10.82 -2.11
N SER A 101 -9.19 -10.12 -2.33
CA SER A 101 -10.33 -10.71 -3.04
C SER A 101 -10.02 -11.04 -4.50
N GLN A 102 -8.98 -10.41 -5.07
CA GLN A 102 -8.54 -10.65 -6.44
C GLN A 102 -7.42 -11.68 -6.55
N GLY A 103 -7.10 -12.36 -5.45
CA GLY A 103 -6.17 -13.48 -5.46
C GLY A 103 -4.75 -13.17 -4.99
N TYR A 104 -4.46 -11.93 -4.59
CA TYR A 104 -3.18 -11.58 -4.00
C TYR A 104 -3.16 -12.09 -2.56
N LYS A 105 -2.16 -12.90 -2.21
CA LYS A 105 -2.17 -13.67 -0.96
C LYS A 105 -1.59 -12.94 0.23
N ASN A 106 -0.72 -11.97 0.00
CA ASN A 106 0.05 -11.33 1.07
C ASN A 106 -0.09 -9.81 1.03
N CYS A 107 -1.32 -9.31 1.16
CA CYS A 107 -1.62 -7.88 1.19
C CYS A 107 -1.76 -7.41 2.63
N TYR A 108 -0.93 -6.46 3.02
CA TYR A 108 -0.88 -5.91 4.37
C TYR A 108 -1.29 -4.44 4.36
N ASN A 109 -1.81 -4.00 5.49
CA ASN A 109 -2.13 -2.60 5.72
C ASN A 109 -1.10 -2.01 6.70
N CYS A 110 -0.49 -0.88 6.34
CA CYS A 110 0.30 -0.12 7.30
C CYS A 110 -0.69 0.68 8.16
N SER A 111 -1.03 0.14 9.32
CA SER A 111 -2.18 0.58 10.11
C SER A 111 -2.09 2.01 10.62
N GLU A 112 -0.88 2.51 10.86
CA GLU A 112 -0.68 3.88 11.31
C GLU A 112 -0.60 4.87 10.13
N GLY A 113 -0.38 4.38 8.93
CA GLY A 113 -0.31 5.18 7.73
C GLY A 113 0.86 6.16 7.72
N PHE A 114 0.81 7.13 6.81
CA PHE A 114 1.85 8.14 6.67
C PHE A 114 1.91 9.07 7.88
N GLU A 115 0.78 9.32 8.52
CA GLU A 115 0.73 10.20 9.70
C GLU A 115 1.42 9.58 10.93
N GLY A 116 1.51 8.26 10.96
CA GLY A 116 2.05 7.57 12.12
C GLY A 116 1.06 7.54 13.28
N LYS A 117 1.59 7.19 14.45
CA LYS A 117 0.80 7.09 15.67
C LYS A 117 0.62 8.47 16.30
N HIS A 118 -0.60 8.79 16.68
CA HIS A 118 -0.92 10.04 17.36
C HIS A 118 -0.96 9.88 18.88
#